data_f5a551f2e10c3865245bc4ec390be43a
#
_entry.id   f5a551f2e10c3865245bc4ec390be43a
#
_cell.length_a   1.000
_cell.length_b   1.000
_cell.length_c   1.000
_cell.angle_alpha   90.00
_cell.angle_beta   90.00
_cell.angle_gamma   90.00
#
_symmetry.space_group_name_H-M   'P 1'
#
loop_
_entity.id
_entity.type
_entity.pdbx_description
1 polymer ?
#
loop_
_entity_poly.entity_id
_entity_poly.type
_entity_poly.pdbx_seq_one_letter_code
_entity_poly.pdbx_strand_id
1 'polypeptide(L)'
;SFYGYAMAICDRYTSKQEDAVEILNDGFLKIFKEIHHYQPAYADVISSFKGWLRKIMVYTAIDHFRKNQKHQIVTQLDSVVYHVPTLSEDAVDKLSYEEIIRAIQELSPGYRTVFNLFVIEGLSHEEISGQLGISTGTSKSNLSKARRQLQKILFKKNDIKIARNAV
;
A
#
# COMPACT_ATOMS: atom_id res chain seq x y z
N SER A 1 8.27 5.45 18.34
CA SER A 1 6.91 5.18 18.85
C SER A 1 6.25 4.12 17.99
N PHE A 2 5.60 3.13 18.60
CA PHE A 2 4.83 2.10 17.86
C PHE A 2 3.63 2.68 17.13
N TYR A 3 3.04 3.74 17.66
CA TYR A 3 1.94 4.45 17.01
C TYR A 3 2.36 5.00 15.64
N GLY A 4 3.45 5.76 15.57
CA GLY A 4 3.94 6.31 14.30
C GLY A 4 4.32 5.23 13.29
N TYR A 5 4.90 4.12 13.76
CA TYR A 5 5.19 2.97 12.90
C TYR A 5 3.92 2.32 12.34
N ALA A 6 2.91 2.12 13.19
CA ALA A 6 1.61 1.55 12.76
C ALA A 6 0.87 2.49 11.81
N MET A 7 0.85 3.81 12.09
CA MET A 7 0.23 4.81 11.22
C MET A 7 0.88 4.82 9.83
N ALA A 8 2.22 4.80 9.76
CA ALA A 8 2.93 4.74 8.48
C ALA A 8 2.59 3.48 7.64
N ILE A 9 2.17 2.39 8.28
CA ILE A 9 1.64 1.22 7.57
C ILE A 9 0.24 1.52 7.04
N CYS A 10 -0.66 2.06 7.87
CA CYS A 10 -2.05 2.34 7.50
C CYS A 10 -2.14 3.37 6.36
N ASP A 11 -1.32 4.42 6.41
CA ASP A 11 -1.27 5.49 5.40
C ASP A 11 -0.99 4.99 3.97
N ARG A 12 -0.29 3.87 3.82
CA ARG A 12 -0.02 3.30 2.50
C ARG A 12 -1.24 2.64 1.86
N TYR A 13 -2.23 2.24 2.65
CA TYR A 13 -3.39 1.49 2.17
C TYR A 13 -4.60 2.36 1.84
N THR A 14 -4.60 3.62 2.23
CA THR A 14 -5.72 4.53 2.00
C THR A 14 -5.26 5.91 1.55
N SER A 15 -6.15 6.67 0.89
CA SER A 15 -5.91 8.06 0.50
C SER A 15 -6.57 9.06 1.46
N LYS A 16 -7.38 8.57 2.40
CA LYS A 16 -8.09 9.40 3.37
C LYS A 16 -7.53 9.18 4.76
N GLN A 17 -7.26 10.25 5.46
CA GLN A 17 -6.74 10.21 6.83
C GLN A 17 -7.70 9.51 7.79
N GLU A 18 -9.00 9.71 7.60
CA GLU A 18 -10.04 9.09 8.44
C GLU A 18 -10.00 7.57 8.33
N ASP A 19 -9.86 7.04 7.11
CA ASP A 19 -9.75 5.60 6.86
C ASP A 19 -8.46 5.03 7.48
N ALA A 20 -7.34 5.77 7.40
CA ALA A 20 -6.08 5.36 8.03
C ALA A 20 -6.21 5.26 9.56
N VAL A 21 -6.89 6.23 10.17
CA VAL A 21 -7.17 6.23 11.62
C VAL A 21 -8.12 5.09 12.01
N GLU A 22 -9.15 4.80 11.19
CA GLU A 22 -10.04 3.65 11.42
C GLU A 22 -9.27 2.34 11.41
N ILE A 23 -8.45 2.10 10.38
CA ILE A 23 -7.59 0.92 10.28
C ILE A 23 -6.65 0.80 11.48
N LEU A 24 -6.04 1.92 11.88
CA LEU A 24 -5.13 1.99 13.02
C LEU A 24 -5.81 1.60 14.33
N ASN A 25 -6.98 2.18 14.60
CA ASN A 25 -7.75 1.91 15.82
C ASN A 25 -8.22 0.46 15.89
N ASP A 26 -8.74 -0.07 14.78
CA ASP A 26 -9.15 -1.48 14.67
C ASP A 26 -7.96 -2.41 14.85
N GLY A 27 -6.80 -2.07 14.28
CA GLY A 27 -5.57 -2.81 14.45
C GLY A 27 -5.10 -2.83 15.90
N PHE A 28 -5.09 -1.68 16.58
CA PHE A 28 -4.73 -1.61 18.01
C PHE A 28 -5.74 -2.35 18.89
N LEU A 29 -7.04 -2.29 18.58
CA LEU A 29 -8.03 -3.08 19.28
C LEU A 29 -7.75 -4.59 19.20
N LYS A 30 -7.36 -5.09 18.01
CA LYS A 30 -6.93 -6.49 17.81
C LYS A 30 -5.66 -6.77 18.64
N ILE A 31 -4.67 -5.88 18.61
CA ILE A 31 -3.44 -6.02 19.41
C ILE A 31 -3.77 -6.13 20.90
N PHE A 32 -4.61 -5.25 21.46
CA PHE A 32 -4.97 -5.29 22.88
C PHE A 32 -5.70 -6.57 23.27
N LYS A 33 -6.51 -7.14 22.36
CA LYS A 33 -7.18 -8.42 22.61
C LYS A 33 -6.22 -9.62 22.60
N GLU A 34 -5.19 -9.56 21.75
CA GLU A 34 -4.29 -10.69 21.48
C GLU A 34 -2.92 -10.58 22.18
N ILE A 35 -2.63 -9.43 22.84
CA ILE A 35 -1.30 -9.17 23.42
C ILE A 35 -0.84 -10.23 24.43
N HIS A 36 -1.76 -10.82 25.17
CA HIS A 36 -1.46 -11.85 26.15
C HIS A 36 -1.10 -13.22 25.53
N HIS A 37 -1.39 -13.41 24.24
CA HIS A 37 -0.96 -14.58 23.47
C HIS A 37 0.33 -14.32 22.67
N TYR A 38 0.83 -13.06 22.67
CA TYR A 38 2.03 -12.71 21.94
C TYR A 38 3.26 -13.41 22.51
N GLN A 39 4.01 -14.06 21.62
CA GLN A 39 5.32 -14.64 21.94
C GLN A 39 6.36 -14.08 20.96
N PRO A 40 7.51 -13.61 21.47
CA PRO A 40 8.59 -13.13 20.60
C PRO A 40 9.09 -14.24 19.67
N ALA A 41 9.17 -13.93 18.36
CA ALA A 41 9.66 -14.87 17.36
C ALA A 41 11.21 -14.91 17.28
N TYR A 42 11.88 -13.86 17.79
CA TYR A 42 13.34 -13.74 17.80
C TYR A 42 13.84 -13.15 19.12
N ALA A 43 15.19 -13.20 19.32
CA ALA A 43 15.84 -12.67 20.52
C ALA A 43 15.65 -11.14 20.69
N ASP A 44 15.60 -10.37 19.59
CA ASP A 44 15.22 -8.96 19.64
C ASP A 44 13.70 -8.82 19.74
N VAL A 45 13.23 -8.59 20.96
CA VAL A 45 11.82 -8.46 21.31
C VAL A 45 11.15 -7.29 20.58
N ILE A 46 11.88 -6.18 20.38
CA ILE A 46 11.34 -4.96 19.73
C ILE A 46 11.06 -5.24 18.25
N SER A 47 12.01 -5.84 17.54
CA SER A 47 11.85 -6.21 16.13
C SER A 47 10.78 -7.28 15.96
N SER A 48 10.74 -8.26 16.86
CA SER A 48 9.70 -9.30 16.88
C SER A 48 8.31 -8.68 17.05
N PHE A 49 8.15 -7.75 18.00
CA PHE A 49 6.88 -7.07 18.22
C PHE A 49 6.47 -6.19 17.03
N LYS A 50 7.41 -5.45 16.42
CA LYS A 50 7.13 -4.68 15.21
C LYS A 50 6.64 -5.57 14.05
N GLY A 51 7.23 -6.74 13.87
CA GLY A 51 6.80 -7.70 12.86
C GLY A 51 5.37 -8.19 13.09
N TRP A 52 5.05 -8.53 14.34
CA TRP A 52 3.70 -8.94 14.73
C TRP A 52 2.68 -7.81 14.57
N LEU A 53 2.99 -6.60 15.02
CA LEU A 53 2.18 -5.39 14.84
C LEU A 53 1.94 -5.10 13.35
N ARG A 54 3.00 -5.15 12.52
CA ARG A 54 2.89 -4.97 11.06
C ARG A 54 1.87 -5.94 10.46
N LYS A 55 1.98 -7.21 10.82
CA LYS A 55 1.06 -8.25 10.32
C LYS A 55 -0.40 -7.91 10.66
N ILE A 56 -0.69 -7.51 11.89
CA ILE A 56 -2.04 -7.13 12.32
C ILE A 56 -2.54 -5.91 11.52
N MET A 57 -1.72 -4.86 11.37
CA MET A 57 -2.11 -3.66 10.63
C MET A 57 -2.39 -3.95 9.15
N VAL A 58 -1.54 -4.76 8.50
CA VAL A 58 -1.73 -5.16 7.10
C VAL A 58 -3.02 -5.95 6.92
N TYR A 59 -3.27 -6.94 7.77
CA TYR A 59 -4.53 -7.72 7.70
C TYR A 59 -5.76 -6.86 8.00
N THR A 60 -5.65 -5.89 8.91
CA THR A 60 -6.74 -4.95 9.19
C THR A 60 -7.02 -4.05 7.99
N ALA A 61 -5.97 -3.60 7.29
CA ALA A 61 -6.12 -2.84 6.04
C ALA A 61 -6.77 -3.68 4.92
N ILE A 62 -6.43 -4.97 4.82
CA ILE A 62 -7.09 -5.90 3.88
C ILE A 62 -8.58 -6.05 4.23
N ASP A 63 -8.92 -6.21 5.50
CA ASP A 63 -10.33 -6.33 5.95
C ASP A 63 -11.12 -5.05 5.62
N HIS A 64 -10.52 -3.87 5.87
CA HIS A 64 -11.10 -2.58 5.52
C HIS A 64 -11.32 -2.45 4.00
N PHE A 65 -10.34 -2.84 3.19
CA PHE A 65 -10.47 -2.86 1.74
C PHE A 65 -11.61 -3.77 1.29
N ARG A 66 -11.70 -5.01 1.81
CA ARG A 66 -12.78 -5.95 1.48
C ARG A 66 -14.17 -5.44 1.85
N LYS A 67 -14.30 -4.81 3.02
CA LYS A 67 -15.55 -4.19 3.48
C LYS A 67 -16.00 -3.11 2.50
N ASN A 68 -15.09 -2.26 2.07
CA ASN A 68 -15.38 -1.16 1.16
C ASN A 68 -15.62 -1.61 -0.30
N GLN A 69 -14.99 -2.70 -0.75
CA GLN A 69 -15.27 -3.27 -2.08
C GLN A 69 -16.70 -3.77 -2.24
N LYS A 70 -17.31 -4.33 -1.20
CA LYS A 70 -18.72 -4.75 -1.24
C LYS A 70 -19.68 -3.59 -1.53
N HIS A 71 -19.27 -2.35 -1.25
CA HIS A 71 -20.03 -1.14 -1.55
C HIS A 71 -19.69 -0.52 -2.92
N GLN A 72 -18.63 -0.99 -3.60
CA GLN A 72 -18.14 -0.45 -4.86
C GLN A 72 -18.26 -1.43 -6.04
N ILE A 73 -19.19 -2.39 -6.02
CA ILE A 73 -19.50 -3.24 -7.19
C ILE A 73 -20.29 -2.40 -8.21
N VAL A 74 -19.72 -1.32 -8.68
CA VAL A 74 -20.09 -0.65 -9.94
C VAL A 74 -18.86 0.04 -10.50
N THR A 75 -18.46 -0.38 -11.69
CA THR A 75 -17.63 0.33 -12.66
C THR A 75 -16.15 0.53 -12.35
N GLN A 76 -15.30 -0.28 -12.97
CA GLN A 76 -14.17 0.25 -13.76
C GLN A 76 -13.71 -0.79 -14.80
N LEU A 77 -14.37 -0.76 -15.95
CA LEU A 77 -13.73 -1.14 -17.21
C LEU A 77 -12.94 0.08 -17.69
N ASP A 78 -11.63 0.03 -17.55
CA ASP A 78 -10.76 0.94 -18.29
C ASP A 78 -9.60 0.15 -18.90
N SER A 79 -9.80 -0.14 -20.18
CA SER A 79 -8.80 -0.69 -21.07
C SER A 79 -8.25 0.43 -21.95
N VAL A 80 -7.11 1.01 -21.55
CA VAL A 80 -6.27 1.74 -22.51
C VAL A 80 -4.82 1.38 -22.22
N VAL A 81 -4.23 0.66 -23.15
CA VAL A 81 -2.80 0.29 -23.12
C VAL A 81 -2.01 1.45 -23.71
N TYR A 82 -1.38 2.26 -22.85
CA TYR A 82 -0.40 3.24 -23.27
C TYR A 82 1.00 2.76 -22.91
N HIS A 83 1.92 2.90 -23.86
CA HIS A 83 3.35 2.68 -23.61
C HIS A 83 3.87 3.86 -22.77
N VAL A 84 4.40 3.57 -21.58
CA VAL A 84 4.99 4.60 -20.70
C VAL A 84 6.50 4.36 -20.66
N PRO A 85 7.33 5.38 -20.88
CA PRO A 85 8.78 5.26 -20.74
C PRO A 85 9.16 4.77 -19.34
N THR A 86 10.21 3.98 -19.24
CA THR A 86 10.74 3.51 -17.95
C THR A 86 11.50 4.66 -17.28
N LEU A 87 11.24 4.90 -15.98
CA LEU A 87 12.05 5.82 -15.19
C LEU A 87 13.49 5.33 -15.12
N SER A 88 14.47 6.23 -15.30
CA SER A 88 15.86 5.93 -14.99
C SER A 88 16.04 5.75 -13.47
N GLU A 89 16.97 4.88 -13.05
CA GLU A 89 17.27 4.66 -11.63
C GLU A 89 17.64 5.96 -10.91
N ASP A 90 18.40 6.85 -11.55
CA ASP A 90 18.78 8.18 -11.02
C ASP A 90 17.59 9.10 -10.68
N ALA A 91 16.45 8.93 -11.34
CA ALA A 91 15.26 9.75 -11.07
C ALA A 91 14.51 9.27 -9.83
N VAL A 92 14.60 7.98 -9.50
CA VAL A 92 13.97 7.37 -8.31
C VAL A 92 14.75 7.71 -7.04
N ASP A 93 16.06 7.74 -7.09
CA ASP A 93 16.94 8.04 -5.95
C ASP A 93 16.77 9.46 -5.39
N LYS A 94 16.18 10.38 -6.16
CA LYS A 94 15.92 11.76 -5.74
C LYS A 94 14.54 11.99 -5.11
N LEU A 95 13.69 10.96 -5.04
CA LEU A 95 12.35 11.06 -4.46
C LEU A 95 12.41 10.87 -2.95
N SER A 96 11.75 11.77 -2.21
CA SER A 96 11.57 11.57 -0.77
C SER A 96 10.58 10.44 -0.49
N TYR A 97 10.72 9.81 0.69
CA TYR A 97 9.76 8.81 1.16
C TYR A 97 8.31 9.31 1.10
N GLU A 98 8.08 10.55 1.49
CA GLU A 98 6.75 11.17 1.46
C GLU A 98 6.18 11.32 0.05
N GLU A 99 7.01 11.65 -0.93
CA GLU A 99 6.60 11.75 -2.34
C GLU A 99 6.16 10.39 -2.89
N ILE A 100 6.86 9.33 -2.51
CA ILE A 100 6.52 7.96 -2.89
C ILE A 100 5.19 7.55 -2.25
N ILE A 101 4.99 7.80 -0.94
CA ILE A 101 3.74 7.48 -0.25
C ILE A 101 2.56 8.22 -0.87
N ARG A 102 2.70 9.51 -1.16
CA ARG A 102 1.67 10.31 -1.84
C ARG A 102 1.32 9.75 -3.22
N ALA A 103 2.33 9.31 -3.99
CA ALA A 103 2.08 8.68 -5.29
C ALA A 103 1.31 7.36 -5.14
N ILE A 104 1.64 6.54 -4.14
CA ILE A 104 0.91 5.30 -3.83
C ILE A 104 -0.53 5.62 -3.44
N GLN A 105 -0.77 6.67 -2.65
CA GLN A 105 -2.11 7.11 -2.24
C GLN A 105 -2.97 7.61 -3.40
N GLU A 106 -2.36 8.09 -4.50
CA GLU A 106 -3.07 8.50 -5.72
C GLU A 106 -3.55 7.31 -6.57
N LEU A 107 -3.07 6.08 -6.32
CA LEU A 107 -3.57 4.88 -7.00
C LEU A 107 -5.03 4.59 -6.62
N SER A 108 -5.78 3.95 -7.54
CA SER A 108 -7.07 3.39 -7.17
C SER A 108 -6.93 2.35 -6.05
N PRO A 109 -7.97 2.14 -5.21
CA PRO A 109 -7.87 1.25 -4.05
C PRO A 109 -7.35 -0.16 -4.38
N GLY A 110 -7.83 -0.77 -5.48
CA GLY A 110 -7.39 -2.10 -5.90
C GLY A 110 -5.92 -2.15 -6.34
N TYR A 111 -5.47 -1.16 -7.11
CA TYR A 111 -4.07 -1.06 -7.55
C TYR A 111 -3.14 -0.79 -6.37
N ARG A 112 -3.53 0.11 -5.49
CA ARG A 112 -2.80 0.45 -4.26
C ARG A 112 -2.61 -0.76 -3.37
N THR A 113 -3.70 -1.49 -3.09
CA THR A 113 -3.66 -2.66 -2.21
C THR A 113 -2.78 -3.76 -2.79
N VAL A 114 -2.95 -4.13 -4.07
CA VAL A 114 -2.11 -5.15 -4.71
C VAL A 114 -0.64 -4.72 -4.77
N PHE A 115 -0.37 -3.45 -5.07
CA PHE A 115 1.00 -2.92 -5.07
C PHE A 115 1.67 -3.04 -3.70
N ASN A 116 0.99 -2.60 -2.64
CA ASN A 116 1.53 -2.70 -1.27
C ASN A 116 1.78 -4.16 -0.88
N LEU A 117 0.82 -5.06 -1.12
CA LEU A 117 0.94 -6.46 -0.75
C LEU A 117 2.08 -7.16 -1.51
N PHE A 118 2.23 -6.89 -2.80
CA PHE A 118 3.27 -7.54 -3.61
C PHE A 118 4.65 -6.92 -3.39
N VAL A 119 4.76 -5.58 -3.51
CA VAL A 119 6.06 -4.89 -3.53
C VAL A 119 6.60 -4.63 -2.13
N ILE A 120 5.74 -4.27 -1.19
CA ILE A 120 6.18 -3.85 0.15
C ILE A 120 6.08 -5.00 1.16
N GLU A 121 5.03 -5.82 1.07
CA GLU A 121 4.85 -6.95 1.99
C GLU A 121 5.47 -8.25 1.45
N GLY A 122 5.80 -8.33 0.16
CA GLY A 122 6.46 -9.48 -0.45
C GLY A 122 5.55 -10.70 -0.67
N LEU A 123 4.23 -10.51 -0.69
CA LEU A 123 3.27 -11.59 -0.93
C LEU A 123 3.27 -12.02 -2.40
N SER A 124 3.13 -13.31 -2.65
CA SER A 124 2.92 -13.86 -3.99
C SER A 124 1.54 -13.50 -4.54
N HIS A 125 1.34 -13.62 -5.86
CA HIS A 125 0.02 -13.38 -6.46
C HIS A 125 -1.03 -14.40 -6.00
N GLU A 126 -0.63 -15.61 -5.64
CA GLU A 126 -1.45 -16.66 -5.08
C GLU A 126 -1.96 -16.27 -3.68
N GLU A 127 -1.08 -15.78 -2.82
CA GLU A 127 -1.42 -15.29 -1.49
C GLU A 127 -2.33 -14.06 -1.56
N ILE A 128 -2.02 -13.10 -2.44
CA ILE A 128 -2.85 -11.91 -2.68
C ILE A 128 -4.23 -12.30 -3.18
N SER A 129 -4.30 -13.26 -4.10
CA SER A 129 -5.55 -13.82 -4.64
C SER A 129 -6.43 -14.36 -3.51
N GLY A 130 -5.87 -15.19 -2.63
CA GLY A 130 -6.56 -15.73 -1.46
C GLY A 130 -6.98 -14.64 -0.47
N GLN A 131 -6.10 -13.67 -0.22
CA GLN A 131 -6.38 -12.57 0.72
C GLN A 131 -7.45 -11.59 0.21
N LEU A 132 -7.48 -11.27 -1.08
CA LEU A 132 -8.40 -10.27 -1.63
C LEU A 132 -9.66 -10.87 -2.26
N GLY A 133 -9.73 -12.19 -2.44
CA GLY A 133 -10.83 -12.85 -3.12
C GLY A 133 -10.90 -12.51 -4.62
N ILE A 134 -9.75 -12.31 -5.27
CA ILE A 134 -9.61 -12.03 -6.70
C ILE A 134 -8.85 -13.16 -7.40
N SER A 135 -8.88 -13.23 -8.73
CA SER A 135 -8.02 -14.18 -9.43
C SER A 135 -6.54 -13.77 -9.41
N THR A 136 -5.63 -14.73 -9.56
CA THR A 136 -4.18 -14.44 -9.73
C THR A 136 -3.92 -13.59 -10.97
N GLY A 137 -4.70 -13.79 -12.04
CA GLY A 137 -4.67 -12.95 -13.24
C GLY A 137 -5.06 -11.49 -12.95
N THR A 138 -6.10 -11.27 -12.15
CA THR A 138 -6.51 -9.94 -11.68
C THR A 138 -5.42 -9.29 -10.84
N SER A 139 -4.79 -10.04 -9.93
CA SER A 139 -3.67 -9.55 -9.12
C SER A 139 -2.49 -9.10 -10.01
N LYS A 140 -2.08 -9.91 -10.98
CA LYS A 140 -1.02 -9.57 -11.96
C LYS A 140 -1.37 -8.31 -12.77
N SER A 141 -2.59 -8.25 -13.28
CA SER A 141 -3.09 -7.09 -14.04
C SER A 141 -3.11 -5.81 -13.20
N ASN A 142 -3.60 -5.88 -11.97
CA ASN A 142 -3.63 -4.75 -11.05
C ASN A 142 -2.22 -4.25 -10.72
N LEU A 143 -1.26 -5.14 -10.48
CA LEU A 143 0.14 -4.76 -10.26
C LEU A 143 0.74 -4.05 -11.47
N SER A 144 0.53 -4.58 -12.67
CA SER A 144 1.01 -3.97 -13.92
C SER A 144 0.42 -2.55 -14.11
N LYS A 145 -0.89 -2.39 -13.88
CA LYS A 145 -1.56 -1.09 -13.96
C LYS A 145 -1.10 -0.13 -12.87
N ALA A 146 -0.89 -0.62 -11.64
CA ALA A 146 -0.35 0.17 -10.54
C ALA A 146 1.03 0.74 -10.87
N ARG A 147 1.96 -0.09 -11.35
CA ARG A 147 3.31 0.33 -11.75
C ARG A 147 3.27 1.40 -12.83
N ARG A 148 2.44 1.20 -13.85
CA ARG A 148 2.28 2.16 -14.95
C ARG A 148 1.71 3.50 -14.46
N GLN A 149 0.73 3.46 -13.57
CA GLN A 149 0.12 4.68 -13.02
C GLN A 149 1.12 5.42 -12.12
N LEU A 150 1.88 4.71 -11.27
CA LEU A 150 2.94 5.30 -10.46
C LEU A 150 4.01 5.99 -11.33
N GLN A 151 4.46 5.34 -12.38
CA GLN A 151 5.40 5.96 -13.31
C GLN A 151 4.85 7.29 -13.85
N LYS A 152 3.60 7.32 -14.32
CA LYS A 152 2.97 8.56 -14.82
C LYS A 152 2.90 9.66 -13.77
N ILE A 153 2.52 9.32 -12.52
CA ILE A 153 2.43 10.27 -11.41
C ILE A 153 3.81 10.87 -11.11
N LEU A 154 4.81 10.01 -11.01
CA LEU A 154 6.18 10.41 -10.66
C LEU A 154 6.85 11.24 -11.77
N PHE A 155 6.66 10.88 -13.05
CA PHE A 155 7.13 11.69 -14.18
C PHE A 155 6.54 13.08 -14.16
N LYS A 156 5.21 13.20 -14.06
CA LYS A 156 4.53 14.49 -14.02
C LYS A 156 5.02 15.38 -12.87
N LYS A 157 5.27 14.80 -11.69
CA LYS A 157 5.81 15.54 -10.53
C LYS A 157 7.24 15.99 -10.75
N ASN A 158 8.06 15.17 -11.40
CA ASN A 158 9.45 15.49 -11.70
C ASN A 158 9.57 16.63 -12.73
N ASP A 159 8.77 16.62 -13.78
CA ASP A 159 8.71 17.68 -14.78
C ASP A 159 8.31 19.04 -14.16
N ILE A 160 7.33 19.03 -13.23
CA ILE A 160 6.91 20.24 -12.50
C ILE A 160 8.05 20.76 -11.60
N LYS A 161 8.81 19.86 -10.97
CA LYS A 161 9.92 20.22 -10.07
C LYS A 161 11.09 20.84 -10.85
N ILE A 162 11.42 20.28 -12.03
CA ILE A 162 12.44 20.81 -12.94
C ILE A 162 12.02 22.21 -13.45
N ALA A 163 10.78 22.38 -13.87
CA ALA A 163 10.27 23.66 -14.34
C ALA A 163 10.29 24.77 -13.25
N ARG A 164 10.04 24.42 -11.97
CA ARG A 164 10.10 25.37 -10.85
C ARG A 164 11.52 25.76 -10.46
N ASN A 165 12.49 24.88 -10.66
CA ASN A 165 13.90 25.15 -10.33
C ASN A 165 14.65 25.87 -11.48
N ALA A 166 14.02 26.02 -12.64
CA ALA A 166 14.58 26.70 -13.81
C ALA A 166 14.17 28.19 -13.90
N VAL A 167 13.43 28.71 -12.93
CA VAL A 167 13.04 30.14 -12.76
C VAL A 167 13.75 30.70 -11.56
#